data_a5ced569d177c8974612b2b1a645dc19
#
_entry.id   a5ced569d177c8974612b2b1a645dc19
#
_cell.length_a   1.000
_cell.length_b   1.000
_cell.length_c   1.000
_cell.angle_alpha   90.00
_cell.angle_beta   90.00
_cell.angle_gamma   90.00
#
_symmetry.space_group_name_H-M   'P 1'
#
loop_
_entity.id
_entity.type
_entity.pdbx_description
1 polymer ?
#
loop_
_entity_poly.entity_id
_entity_poly.type
_entity_poly.pdbx_seq_one_letter_code
_entity_poly.pdbx_strand_id
1 'polypeptide(L)'
;NIIRFNWHFYLVSLIGSAFFFFVSFSLEGAQKICCSIFCLCIFIPVGSSLMASFYIYDASNLYRFGWLDFSQKPDFIVNVSAGFDETSRWIAKTYSESILIPIDFYDASKHTEVSIKRARKVYPIHPDTIRVSSQNLPLKSKSTDLVIAFLSVHEIRDQEERISFFQEL
;
A
#
# COMPACT_ATOMS: atom_id res chain seq x y z
N ASN A 1 -1.99 -9.27 -5.23
CA ASN A 1 -0.67 -8.60 -5.27
C ASN A 1 0.11 -8.77 -3.96
N ILE A 2 -0.51 -8.67 -2.79
CA ILE A 2 0.16 -8.73 -1.48
C ILE A 2 0.98 -10.01 -1.32
N ILE A 3 0.39 -11.18 -1.53
CA ILE A 3 1.12 -12.47 -1.47
C ILE A 3 2.27 -12.47 -2.47
N ARG A 4 2.05 -12.02 -3.70
CA ARG A 4 3.05 -12.01 -4.77
C ARG A 4 4.30 -11.20 -4.42
N PHE A 5 4.13 -10.03 -3.79
CA PHE A 5 5.25 -9.13 -3.47
C PHE A 5 5.90 -9.44 -2.13
N ASN A 6 5.15 -10.08 -1.22
CA ASN A 6 5.58 -10.39 0.14
C ASN A 6 5.69 -11.90 0.41
N TRP A 7 5.74 -12.73 -0.61
CA TRP A 7 5.70 -14.20 -0.51
C TRP A 7 6.73 -14.78 0.47
N HIS A 8 7.88 -14.16 0.59
CA HIS A 8 8.96 -14.61 1.47
C HIS A 8 8.57 -14.56 2.96
N PHE A 9 7.79 -13.56 3.39
CA PHE A 9 7.27 -13.51 4.76
C PHE A 9 6.31 -14.67 5.03
N TYR A 10 5.42 -14.95 4.08
CA TYR A 10 4.46 -16.05 4.21
C TYR A 10 5.15 -17.41 4.19
N LEU A 11 6.16 -17.58 3.34
CA LEU A 11 6.95 -18.81 3.27
C LEU A 11 7.71 -19.06 4.57
N VAL A 12 8.43 -18.07 5.10
CA VAL A 12 9.17 -18.17 6.37
C VAL A 12 8.20 -18.47 7.52
N SER A 13 7.07 -17.79 7.57
CA SER A 13 6.05 -18.03 8.60
C SER A 13 5.46 -19.43 8.52
N LEU A 14 5.19 -19.93 7.32
CA LEU A 14 4.69 -21.28 7.11
C LEU A 14 5.72 -22.34 7.58
N ILE A 15 6.97 -22.19 7.18
CA ILE A 15 8.06 -23.10 7.58
C ILE A 15 8.24 -23.06 9.11
N GLY A 16 8.27 -21.86 9.71
CA GLY A 16 8.40 -21.70 11.15
C GLY A 16 7.22 -22.33 11.92
N SER A 17 5.99 -22.08 11.48
CA SER A 17 4.82 -22.70 12.09
C SER A 17 4.81 -24.21 11.96
N ALA A 18 5.15 -24.75 10.79
CA ALA A 18 5.25 -26.18 10.57
C ALA A 18 6.34 -26.80 11.46
N PHE A 19 7.51 -26.16 11.58
CA PHE A 19 8.58 -26.62 12.45
C PHE A 19 8.11 -26.74 13.90
N PHE A 20 7.55 -25.68 14.49
CA PHE A 20 7.06 -25.72 15.87
C PHE A 20 5.90 -26.69 16.04
N PHE A 21 5.03 -26.83 15.06
CA PHE A 21 3.94 -27.82 15.06
C PHE A 21 4.50 -29.24 15.14
N PHE A 22 5.43 -29.63 14.28
CA PHE A 22 6.01 -30.97 14.29
C PHE A 22 6.85 -31.25 15.55
N VAL A 23 7.63 -30.28 16.01
CA VAL A 23 8.41 -30.39 17.25
C VAL A 23 7.49 -30.63 18.46
N SER A 24 6.30 -30.02 18.49
CA SER A 24 5.33 -30.17 19.58
C SER A 24 4.88 -31.61 19.80
N PHE A 25 4.92 -32.46 18.75
CA PHE A 25 4.55 -33.88 18.90
C PHE A 25 5.61 -34.71 19.66
N SER A 26 6.87 -34.27 19.67
CA SER A 26 7.98 -34.94 20.36
C SER A 26 8.19 -34.39 21.77
N LEU A 27 7.38 -33.46 22.23
CA LEU A 27 7.52 -32.80 23.51
C LEU A 27 6.32 -33.08 24.42
N GLU A 28 6.56 -32.96 25.73
CA GLU A 28 5.51 -33.14 26.76
C GLU A 28 5.50 -31.95 27.73
N GLY A 29 4.43 -31.86 28.50
CA GLY A 29 4.29 -30.85 29.55
C GLY A 29 4.42 -29.40 29.06
N ALA A 30 5.16 -28.58 29.80
CA ALA A 30 5.31 -27.15 29.53
C ALA A 30 5.97 -26.85 28.18
N GLN A 31 6.90 -27.71 27.74
CA GLN A 31 7.60 -27.51 26.44
C GLN A 31 6.64 -27.62 25.26
N LYS A 32 5.73 -28.59 25.28
CA LYS A 32 4.69 -28.74 24.26
C LYS A 32 3.78 -27.51 24.20
N ILE A 33 3.37 -27.03 25.37
CA ILE A 33 2.53 -25.82 25.47
C ILE A 33 3.26 -24.61 24.86
N CYS A 34 4.53 -24.41 25.22
CA CYS A 34 5.33 -23.31 24.67
C CYS A 34 5.44 -23.39 23.14
N CYS A 35 5.75 -24.56 22.57
CA CYS A 35 5.82 -24.72 21.11
C CYS A 35 4.47 -24.46 20.42
N SER A 36 3.38 -24.90 21.02
CA SER A 36 2.05 -24.63 20.49
C SER A 36 1.69 -23.12 20.51
N ILE A 37 2.08 -22.43 21.58
CA ILE A 37 1.90 -20.97 21.67
C ILE A 37 2.74 -20.27 20.60
N PHE A 38 4.00 -20.65 20.40
CA PHE A 38 4.85 -20.07 19.33
C PHE A 38 4.25 -20.29 17.93
N CYS A 39 3.74 -21.49 17.68
CA CYS A 39 3.04 -21.77 16.41
C CYS A 39 1.84 -20.83 16.20
N LEU A 40 1.00 -20.63 17.21
CA LEU A 40 -0.15 -19.73 17.14
C LEU A 40 0.28 -18.27 16.99
N CYS A 41 1.34 -17.83 17.69
CA CYS A 41 1.87 -16.48 17.60
C CYS A 41 2.42 -16.15 16.20
N ILE A 42 2.84 -17.15 15.43
CA ILE A 42 3.24 -16.96 14.03
C ILE A 42 1.99 -17.02 13.11
N PHE A 43 1.13 -18.01 13.31
CA PHE A 43 0.01 -18.28 12.40
C PHE A 43 -1.08 -17.21 12.46
N ILE A 44 -1.47 -16.77 13.66
CA ILE A 44 -2.58 -15.80 13.84
C ILE A 44 -2.28 -14.45 13.17
N PRO A 45 -1.12 -13.79 13.37
CA PRO A 45 -0.83 -12.52 12.71
C PRO A 45 -0.79 -12.63 11.18
N VAL A 46 -0.27 -13.74 10.65
CA VAL A 46 -0.22 -13.97 9.20
C VAL A 46 -1.64 -14.13 8.64
N GLY A 47 -2.47 -14.95 9.29
CA GLY A 47 -3.86 -15.13 8.91
C GLY A 47 -4.65 -13.82 8.97
N SER A 48 -4.51 -13.08 10.04
CA SER A 48 -5.16 -11.76 10.22
C SER A 48 -4.72 -10.76 9.16
N SER A 49 -3.42 -10.71 8.85
CA SER A 49 -2.87 -9.85 7.80
C SER A 49 -3.44 -10.19 6.42
N LEU A 50 -3.53 -11.49 6.08
CA LEU A 50 -4.11 -11.94 4.82
C LEU A 50 -5.60 -11.62 4.74
N MET A 51 -6.36 -11.83 5.81
CA MET A 51 -7.80 -11.51 5.88
C MET A 51 -8.04 -10.01 5.73
N ALA A 52 -7.30 -9.17 6.46
CA ALA A 52 -7.38 -7.72 6.34
C ALA A 52 -7.04 -7.25 4.92
N SER A 53 -5.99 -7.82 4.34
CA SER A 53 -5.58 -7.52 2.97
C SER A 53 -6.64 -7.91 1.94
N PHE A 54 -7.20 -9.11 2.06
CA PHE A 54 -8.30 -9.54 1.20
C PHE A 54 -9.51 -8.61 1.32
N TYR A 55 -9.88 -8.25 2.54
CA TYR A 55 -11.01 -7.34 2.76
C TYR A 55 -10.75 -5.97 2.10
N ILE A 56 -9.59 -5.35 2.35
CA ILE A 56 -9.27 -4.02 1.85
C ILE A 56 -9.15 -4.00 0.31
N TYR A 57 -8.41 -4.95 -0.26
CA TYR A 57 -8.05 -4.90 -1.68
C TYR A 57 -9.05 -5.59 -2.61
N ASP A 58 -9.76 -6.61 -2.14
CA ASP A 58 -10.62 -7.42 -3.01
C ASP A 58 -12.11 -7.30 -2.65
N ALA A 59 -12.48 -7.27 -1.36
CA ALA A 59 -13.87 -7.31 -0.93
C ALA A 59 -14.51 -5.92 -0.72
N SER A 60 -13.72 -4.95 -0.24
CA SER A 60 -14.21 -3.65 0.12
C SER A 60 -14.30 -2.72 -1.06
N ASN A 61 -14.96 -2.43 -1.88
CA ASN A 61 -14.96 -1.47 -3.02
C ASN A 61 -14.13 -0.17 -2.83
N LEU A 62 -13.15 -0.21 -1.88
CA LEU A 62 -12.36 0.94 -1.47
C LEU A 62 -11.59 1.56 -2.66
N TYR A 63 -10.99 0.70 -3.50
CA TYR A 63 -10.24 1.11 -4.68
C TYR A 63 -11.10 1.57 -5.86
N ARG A 64 -12.42 1.38 -5.81
CA ARG A 64 -13.32 1.81 -6.90
C ARG A 64 -13.73 3.26 -6.80
N PHE A 65 -13.41 3.93 -5.68
CA PHE A 65 -13.72 5.33 -5.41
C PHE A 65 -15.20 5.72 -5.56
N GLY A 66 -16.11 4.76 -5.70
CA GLY A 66 -17.56 5.01 -5.78
C GLY A 66 -18.19 5.51 -4.48
N TRP A 67 -17.41 5.51 -3.39
CA TRP A 67 -17.79 6.11 -2.11
C TRP A 67 -17.48 7.62 -2.03
N LEU A 68 -16.67 8.13 -2.96
CA LEU A 68 -16.46 9.57 -3.14
C LEU A 68 -17.64 10.12 -3.93
N ASP A 69 -18.53 10.80 -3.25
CA ASP A 69 -19.67 11.48 -3.86
C ASP A 69 -19.44 13.01 -3.79
N PHE A 70 -19.43 13.64 -4.94
CA PHE A 70 -19.28 15.08 -5.06
C PHE A 70 -20.54 15.68 -5.66
N SER A 71 -21.03 16.78 -5.10
CA SER A 71 -22.15 17.55 -5.65
C SER A 71 -21.84 18.10 -7.06
N GLN A 72 -20.56 18.32 -7.35
CA GLN A 72 -20.05 18.66 -8.67
C GLN A 72 -18.85 17.75 -8.98
N LYS A 73 -18.79 17.22 -10.20
CA LYS A 73 -17.65 16.41 -10.63
C LYS A 73 -16.40 17.28 -10.69
N PRO A 74 -15.25 16.80 -10.16
CA PRO A 74 -13.98 17.53 -10.28
C PRO A 74 -13.53 17.55 -11.74
N ASP A 75 -13.08 18.72 -12.23
CA ASP A 75 -12.48 18.84 -13.56
C ASP A 75 -11.02 18.41 -13.56
N PHE A 76 -10.27 18.75 -12.50
CA PHE A 76 -8.86 18.44 -12.35
C PHE A 76 -8.59 17.59 -11.11
N ILE A 77 -8.07 16.39 -11.32
CA ILE A 77 -7.74 15.43 -10.27
C ILE A 77 -6.24 15.19 -10.26
N VAL A 78 -5.60 15.35 -9.11
CA VAL A 78 -4.22 14.91 -8.88
C VAL A 78 -4.23 13.62 -8.08
N ASN A 79 -3.59 12.57 -8.59
CA ASN A 79 -3.39 11.32 -7.88
C ASN A 79 -1.94 11.18 -7.44
N VAL A 80 -1.72 11.06 -6.13
CA VAL A 80 -0.37 11.02 -5.52
C VAL A 80 -0.01 9.61 -5.15
N SER A 81 1.06 9.09 -5.72
CA SER A 81 1.62 7.77 -5.42
C SER A 81 3.03 7.86 -4.83
N ALA A 82 3.44 6.79 -4.15
CA ALA A 82 4.77 6.62 -3.57
C ALA A 82 5.46 5.39 -4.17
N GLY A 83 5.60 5.37 -5.49
CA GLY A 83 6.34 4.33 -6.20
C GLY A 83 5.51 3.21 -6.80
N PHE A 84 4.26 3.06 -6.41
CA PHE A 84 3.34 2.09 -7.01
C PHE A 84 1.95 2.70 -7.12
N ASP A 85 1.55 2.99 -8.35
CA ASP A 85 0.24 3.57 -8.65
C ASP A 85 -0.77 2.46 -8.95
N GLU A 86 -1.61 2.15 -7.96
CA GLU A 86 -2.72 1.21 -8.10
C GLU A 86 -4.05 1.92 -8.45
N THR A 87 -4.10 3.23 -8.34
CA THR A 87 -5.35 3.99 -8.26
C THR A 87 -5.69 4.79 -9.51
N SER A 88 -4.69 5.34 -10.23
CA SER A 88 -4.94 6.19 -11.41
C SER A 88 -5.85 5.53 -12.44
N ARG A 89 -5.69 4.24 -12.69
CA ARG A 89 -6.53 3.51 -13.64
C ARG A 89 -8.01 3.47 -13.22
N TRP A 90 -8.27 3.33 -11.92
CA TRP A 90 -9.62 3.33 -11.39
C TRP A 90 -10.22 4.72 -11.35
N ILE A 91 -9.42 5.73 -10.98
CA ILE A 91 -9.80 7.14 -10.98
C ILE A 91 -10.19 7.57 -12.40
N ALA A 92 -9.34 7.31 -13.39
CA ALA A 92 -9.62 7.62 -14.79
C ALA A 92 -10.88 6.94 -15.31
N LYS A 93 -11.20 5.74 -14.83
CA LYS A 93 -12.43 5.04 -15.19
C LYS A 93 -13.66 5.64 -14.52
N THR A 94 -13.55 6.02 -13.25
CA THR A 94 -14.67 6.56 -12.45
C THR A 94 -14.98 8.00 -12.83
N TYR A 95 -13.93 8.78 -13.10
CA TYR A 95 -14.01 10.21 -13.47
C TYR A 95 -13.48 10.43 -14.89
N SER A 96 -14.12 9.78 -15.87
CA SER A 96 -13.66 9.75 -17.28
C SER A 96 -13.68 11.11 -17.98
N GLU A 97 -14.40 12.08 -17.44
CA GLU A 97 -14.49 13.45 -17.98
C GLU A 97 -13.45 14.40 -17.34
N SER A 98 -12.81 13.94 -16.24
CA SER A 98 -11.83 14.75 -15.51
C SER A 98 -10.42 14.60 -16.11
N ILE A 99 -9.63 15.65 -16.00
CA ILE A 99 -8.20 15.61 -16.32
C ILE A 99 -7.46 15.03 -15.12
N LEU A 100 -6.90 13.84 -15.28
CA LEU A 100 -6.11 13.17 -14.25
C LEU A 100 -4.63 13.46 -14.41
N ILE A 101 -4.00 13.94 -13.34
CA ILE A 101 -2.56 14.21 -13.25
C ILE A 101 -1.96 13.25 -12.23
N PRO A 102 -1.37 12.11 -12.65
CA PRO A 102 -0.69 11.21 -11.74
C PRO A 102 0.68 11.77 -11.38
N ILE A 103 0.99 11.82 -10.10
CA ILE A 103 2.30 12.21 -9.58
C ILE A 103 2.89 11.12 -8.69
N ASP A 104 4.21 10.97 -8.70
CA ASP A 104 4.95 9.96 -7.93
C ASP A 104 6.12 10.60 -7.20
N PHE A 105 6.09 10.59 -5.86
CA PHE A 105 7.18 11.12 -5.03
C PHE A 105 8.18 10.05 -4.58
N TYR A 106 8.20 8.89 -5.25
CA TYR A 106 9.10 7.81 -4.90
C TYR A 106 10.57 8.21 -4.98
N ASP A 107 11.27 8.02 -3.87
CA ASP A 107 12.72 8.14 -3.75
C ASP A 107 13.32 6.79 -3.35
N ALA A 108 14.16 6.21 -4.20
CA ALA A 108 14.77 4.90 -3.96
C ALA A 108 15.71 4.86 -2.73
N SER A 109 16.20 6.01 -2.28
CA SER A 109 17.04 6.13 -1.09
C SER A 109 16.22 6.10 0.21
N LYS A 110 15.00 6.58 0.17
CA LYS A 110 14.06 6.65 1.30
C LYS A 110 13.12 5.44 1.35
N HIS A 111 12.57 5.04 0.20
CA HIS A 111 11.60 3.95 0.08
C HIS A 111 12.30 2.63 -0.23
N THR A 112 12.71 1.94 0.83
CA THR A 112 13.56 0.74 0.72
C THR A 112 12.79 -0.57 0.70
N GLU A 113 11.47 -0.56 0.80
CA GLU A 113 10.59 -1.74 0.84
C GLU A 113 10.79 -2.65 -0.38
N VAL A 114 11.03 -3.92 -0.10
CA VAL A 114 11.22 -4.94 -1.14
C VAL A 114 9.95 -5.13 -1.97
N SER A 115 8.78 -4.99 -1.36
CA SER A 115 7.47 -5.09 -2.01
C SER A 115 7.28 -4.02 -3.07
N ILE A 116 7.59 -2.76 -2.75
CA ILE A 116 7.51 -1.63 -3.71
C ILE A 116 8.49 -1.83 -4.86
N LYS A 117 9.74 -2.23 -4.56
CA LYS A 117 10.75 -2.52 -5.60
C LYS A 117 10.28 -3.63 -6.55
N ARG A 118 9.62 -4.67 -6.04
CA ARG A 118 9.06 -5.75 -6.85
C ARG A 118 7.84 -5.29 -7.65
N ALA A 119 6.95 -4.51 -7.04
CA ALA A 119 5.78 -3.96 -7.70
C ALA A 119 6.18 -3.09 -8.90
N ARG A 120 7.13 -2.18 -8.73
CA ARG A 120 7.65 -1.31 -9.79
C ARG A 120 8.27 -2.07 -10.98
N LYS A 121 8.85 -3.24 -10.75
CA LYS A 121 9.38 -4.08 -11.84
C LYS A 121 8.28 -4.75 -12.67
N VAL A 122 7.15 -5.03 -12.06
CA VAL A 122 6.03 -5.73 -12.71
C VAL A 122 5.04 -4.77 -13.32
N TYR A 123 4.82 -3.64 -12.66
CA TYR A 123 3.89 -2.60 -13.08
C TYR A 123 4.68 -1.34 -13.40
N PRO A 124 4.98 -1.07 -14.68
CA PRO A 124 5.64 0.15 -15.08
C PRO A 124 4.78 1.36 -14.72
N ILE A 125 5.45 2.46 -14.40
CA ILE A 125 4.81 3.74 -14.11
C ILE A 125 3.98 4.18 -15.32
N HIS A 126 2.81 4.75 -15.07
CA HIS A 126 1.98 5.33 -16.13
C HIS A 126 2.81 6.37 -16.93
N PRO A 127 2.72 6.39 -18.27
CA PRO A 127 3.56 7.29 -19.11
C PRO A 127 3.46 8.76 -18.71
N ASP A 128 2.28 9.21 -18.31
CA ASP A 128 2.01 10.60 -17.95
C ASP A 128 2.33 10.94 -16.49
N THR A 129 2.92 10.01 -15.73
CA THR A 129 3.25 10.24 -14.32
C THR A 129 4.40 11.22 -14.16
N ILE A 130 4.15 12.31 -13.46
CA ILE A 130 5.16 13.33 -13.14
C ILE A 130 5.90 12.88 -11.87
N ARG A 131 7.22 12.76 -11.95
CA ARG A 131 8.05 12.51 -10.77
C ARG A 131 8.30 13.79 -10.02
N VAL A 132 8.03 13.78 -8.72
CA VAL A 132 8.11 14.95 -7.86
C VAL A 132 8.90 14.66 -6.59
N SER A 133 9.28 15.72 -5.87
CA SER A 133 9.67 15.60 -4.47
C SER A 133 8.43 15.73 -3.58
N SER A 134 8.40 15.02 -2.45
CA SER A 134 7.37 15.19 -1.42
C SER A 134 7.31 16.61 -0.83
N GLN A 135 8.37 17.40 -0.99
CA GLN A 135 8.49 18.77 -0.48
C GLN A 135 8.26 19.85 -1.55
N ASN A 136 8.01 19.46 -2.79
CA ASN A 136 7.81 20.43 -3.87
C ASN A 136 6.94 19.79 -4.96
N LEU A 137 5.68 20.14 -4.98
CA LEU A 137 4.74 19.71 -5.98
C LEU A 137 4.67 20.73 -7.12
N PRO A 138 4.86 20.35 -8.39
CA PRO A 138 4.88 21.27 -9.53
C PRO A 138 3.44 21.68 -9.93
N LEU A 139 2.64 22.04 -8.94
CA LEU A 139 1.24 22.43 -9.10
C LEU A 139 1.10 23.93 -8.78
N LYS A 140 0.28 24.61 -9.55
CA LYS A 140 -0.08 26.00 -9.23
C LYS A 140 -1.10 25.99 -8.09
N SER A 141 -0.99 26.97 -7.18
CA SER A 141 -1.98 27.13 -6.12
C SER A 141 -3.39 27.23 -6.69
N LYS A 142 -4.33 26.51 -6.09
CA LYS A 142 -5.75 26.49 -6.49
C LYS A 142 -6.00 26.04 -7.92
N SER A 143 -5.17 25.15 -8.46
CA SER A 143 -5.30 24.63 -9.82
C SER A 143 -5.94 23.26 -9.92
N THR A 144 -6.30 22.65 -8.80
CA THR A 144 -6.88 21.29 -8.72
C THR A 144 -8.13 21.29 -7.88
N ASP A 145 -9.13 20.53 -8.29
CA ASP A 145 -10.40 20.39 -7.57
C ASP A 145 -10.35 19.25 -6.55
N LEU A 146 -9.51 18.24 -6.83
CA LEU A 146 -9.39 17.05 -5.99
C LEU A 146 -7.95 16.53 -5.98
N VAL A 147 -7.42 16.29 -4.79
CA VAL A 147 -6.16 15.56 -4.59
C VAL A 147 -6.46 14.24 -3.90
N ILE A 148 -6.01 13.14 -4.51
CA ILE A 148 -6.12 11.79 -3.97
C ILE A 148 -4.73 11.30 -3.61
N ALA A 149 -4.46 11.12 -2.32
CA ALA A 149 -3.21 10.55 -1.79
C ALA A 149 -3.52 9.22 -1.07
N PHE A 150 -4.01 8.26 -1.86
CA PHE A 150 -4.55 7.02 -1.33
C PHE A 150 -3.43 6.05 -0.96
N LEU A 151 -3.33 5.71 0.33
CA LEU A 151 -2.32 4.81 0.88
C LEU A 151 -0.88 5.14 0.48
N SER A 152 -0.56 6.41 0.22
CA SER A 152 0.77 6.85 -0.20
C SER A 152 1.49 7.71 0.84
N VAL A 153 0.78 8.57 1.57
CA VAL A 153 1.39 9.55 2.50
C VAL A 153 2.11 8.90 3.68
N HIS A 154 1.71 7.69 4.10
CA HIS A 154 2.39 6.96 5.18
C HIS A 154 3.83 6.55 4.83
N GLU A 155 4.19 6.57 3.53
CA GLU A 155 5.57 6.33 3.08
C GLU A 155 6.50 7.51 3.41
N ILE A 156 5.96 8.70 3.68
CA ILE A 156 6.72 9.84 4.21
C ILE A 156 6.91 9.62 5.71
N ARG A 157 8.03 9.00 6.08
CA ARG A 157 8.34 8.59 7.47
C ARG A 157 8.72 9.75 8.36
N ASP A 158 9.43 10.72 7.79
CA ASP A 158 9.82 11.93 8.51
C ASP A 158 8.60 12.83 8.74
N GLN A 159 8.44 13.29 9.98
CA GLN A 159 7.29 14.08 10.38
C GLN A 159 7.29 15.47 9.75
N GLU A 160 8.43 16.12 9.70
CA GLU A 160 8.56 17.49 9.15
C GLU A 160 8.33 17.44 7.62
N GLU A 161 8.89 16.44 6.95
CA GLU A 161 8.65 16.22 5.53
C GLU A 161 7.17 15.98 5.24
N ARG A 162 6.47 15.21 6.09
CA ARG A 162 5.04 14.94 5.94
C ARG A 162 4.19 16.20 6.18
N ILE A 163 4.56 17.04 7.14
CA ILE A 163 3.91 18.33 7.36
C ILE A 163 4.09 19.22 6.13
N SER A 164 5.33 19.36 5.62
CA SER A 164 5.61 20.11 4.40
C SER A 164 4.81 19.62 3.21
N PHE A 165 4.69 18.28 3.05
CA PHE A 165 3.88 17.69 1.99
C PHE A 165 2.42 18.15 2.05
N PHE A 166 1.80 18.15 3.24
CA PHE A 166 0.43 18.63 3.40
C PHE A 166 0.26 20.14 3.23
N GLN A 167 1.32 20.92 3.39
CA GLN A 167 1.32 22.36 3.13
C GLN A 167 1.38 22.68 1.62
N GLU A 168 1.92 21.76 0.83
CA GLU A 168 1.96 21.86 -0.64
C GLU A 168 0.62 21.50 -1.30
N LEU A 169 -0.26 20.75 -0.61
CA LEU A 169 -1.59 20.36 -1.10
C LEU A 169 -2.63 21.45 -0.90
#